data_424f647fc59b87c1044d803c2f1a5675
#
_entry.id   424f647fc59b87c1044d803c2f1a5675
#
_cell.length_a   1.000
_cell.length_b   1.000
_cell.length_c   1.000
_cell.angle_alpha   90.00
_cell.angle_beta   90.00
_cell.angle_gamma   90.00
#
_symmetry.space_group_name_H-M   'P 1'
#
loop_
_entity.id
_entity.type
_entity.pdbx_description
1 polymer ?
#
loop_
_entity_poly.entity_id
_entity_poly.type
_entity_poly.pdbx_seq_one_letter_code
_entity_poly.pdbx_strand_id
1 'polypeptide(L)'
;MLSSAQKYIHAHNDYQKPQPLINALRYKVFTIEADIYLSDNKILVAHDKKELATAPTLDSLYLQPIIKLFKLYKGAISTDKNYAPALMIDIKENGEATIAALIKLLSSYRSVFDRSVNKKALQIVISGDRTISSKWSSYPAYILFDGRPYENYDSLALQRIAFISDSYTKYVNSQDSTTQLKDLVQKVHGMGKLLRLWATNDDPQSWKQLQQLGVDIINTDKVAECRKYFDH
;
A
#
# COMPACT_ATOMS: atom_id res chain seq x y z
N MET A 1 -24.76 -0.97 18.77
CA MET A 1 -24.58 -0.93 17.29
C MET A 1 -23.13 -0.56 17.05
N LEU A 2 -22.31 -1.51 16.60
CA LEU A 2 -20.94 -1.22 16.18
C LEU A 2 -21.08 -0.38 14.91
N SER A 3 -20.60 0.88 14.95
CA SER A 3 -20.43 1.70 13.77
C SER A 3 -19.71 0.86 12.71
N SER A 4 -20.26 0.72 11.51
CA SER A 4 -19.61 0.09 10.39
C SER A 4 -18.42 0.98 10.01
N ALA A 5 -17.28 0.77 10.67
CA ALA A 5 -16.05 1.44 10.30
C ALA A 5 -15.80 1.16 8.82
N GLN A 6 -15.66 2.21 8.04
CA GLN A 6 -15.36 2.12 6.61
C GLN A 6 -14.16 1.20 6.43
N LYS A 7 -14.33 0.07 5.72
CA LYS A 7 -13.23 -0.87 5.49
C LYS A 7 -12.21 -0.26 4.53
N TYR A 8 -10.95 -0.43 4.89
CA TYR A 8 -9.85 -0.05 4.02
C TYR A 8 -9.66 -1.10 2.93
N ILE A 9 -9.61 -0.68 1.69
CA ILE A 9 -9.38 -1.55 0.53
C ILE A 9 -7.98 -1.25 -0.01
N HIS A 10 -7.24 -2.31 -0.28
CA HIS A 10 -5.98 -2.28 -1.00
C HIS A 10 -6.19 -2.77 -2.42
N ALA A 11 -5.91 -1.91 -3.41
CA ALA A 11 -5.94 -2.26 -4.83
C ALA A 11 -4.66 -3.03 -5.18
N HIS A 12 -4.73 -4.36 -5.17
CA HIS A 12 -3.63 -5.26 -5.47
C HIS A 12 -3.32 -5.24 -6.97
N ASN A 13 -2.05 -5.19 -7.33
CA ASN A 13 -1.58 -5.16 -8.72
C ASN A 13 -2.36 -4.17 -9.60
N ASP A 14 -2.60 -2.94 -9.09
CA ASP A 14 -3.42 -1.94 -9.78
C ASP A 14 -2.92 -1.65 -11.21
N TYR A 15 -1.61 -1.69 -11.43
CA TYR A 15 -0.97 -1.47 -12.73
C TYR A 15 -1.36 -2.50 -13.81
N GLN A 16 -1.89 -3.67 -13.43
CA GLN A 16 -2.39 -4.70 -14.36
C GLN A 16 -3.85 -4.47 -14.77
N LYS A 17 -4.53 -3.48 -14.19
CA LYS A 17 -5.93 -3.19 -14.50
C LYS A 17 -6.04 -2.30 -15.76
N PRO A 18 -7.19 -2.31 -16.47
CA PRO A 18 -7.38 -1.52 -17.71
C PRO A 18 -7.18 -0.02 -17.53
N GLN A 19 -7.43 0.51 -16.33
CA GLN A 19 -7.29 1.92 -15.97
C GLN A 19 -6.56 2.04 -14.63
N PRO A 20 -5.22 1.81 -14.60
CA PRO A 20 -4.44 1.97 -13.39
C PRO A 20 -4.66 3.35 -12.75
N LEU A 21 -4.54 3.43 -11.42
CA LEU A 21 -4.80 4.62 -10.62
C LEU A 21 -6.27 5.08 -10.65
N ILE A 22 -6.83 5.30 -11.84
CA ILE A 22 -8.16 5.92 -12.00
C ILE A 22 -9.26 5.06 -11.38
N ASN A 23 -9.19 3.75 -11.60
CA ASN A 23 -10.16 2.80 -11.01
C ASN A 23 -10.06 2.78 -9.48
N ALA A 24 -8.86 2.70 -8.96
CA ALA A 24 -8.58 2.73 -7.53
C ALA A 24 -9.10 4.02 -6.86
N LEU A 25 -8.83 5.18 -7.48
CA LEU A 25 -9.32 6.48 -6.98
C LEU A 25 -10.84 6.60 -7.02
N ARG A 26 -11.50 6.08 -8.08
CA ARG A 26 -12.97 6.08 -8.21
C ARG A 26 -13.64 5.39 -7.04
N TYR A 27 -13.08 4.27 -6.58
CA TYR A 27 -13.60 3.48 -5.46
C TYR A 27 -12.97 3.85 -4.11
N LYS A 28 -12.26 4.98 -4.04
CA LYS A 28 -11.68 5.52 -2.81
C LYS A 28 -10.91 4.46 -2.01
N VAL A 29 -10.02 3.73 -2.67
CA VAL A 29 -9.19 2.74 -1.98
C VAL A 29 -8.23 3.40 -1.00
N PHE A 30 -7.85 2.67 0.04
CA PHE A 30 -6.89 3.15 1.04
C PHE A 30 -5.46 3.13 0.50
N THR A 31 -5.09 2.07 -0.21
CA THR A 31 -3.76 1.92 -0.82
C THR A 31 -3.85 1.39 -2.24
N ILE A 32 -2.93 1.83 -3.09
CA ILE A 32 -2.79 1.46 -4.51
C ILE A 32 -1.42 0.84 -4.66
N GLU A 33 -1.32 -0.38 -5.20
CA GLU A 33 -0.06 -1.11 -5.35
C GLU A 33 0.53 -0.96 -6.75
N ALA A 34 1.85 -0.72 -6.78
CA ALA A 34 2.66 -0.75 -7.98
C ALA A 34 3.94 -1.55 -7.71
N ASP A 35 4.15 -2.63 -8.45
CA ASP A 35 5.38 -3.43 -8.44
C ASP A 35 6.44 -2.75 -9.29
N ILE A 36 7.66 -2.65 -8.78
CA ILE A 36 8.71 -1.91 -9.49
C ILE A 36 10.05 -2.64 -9.54
N TYR A 37 10.78 -2.29 -10.59
CA TYR A 37 12.19 -2.60 -10.77
C TYR A 37 12.98 -1.32 -11.09
N LEU A 38 14.22 -1.26 -10.63
CA LEU A 38 15.18 -0.26 -11.10
C LEU A 38 16.02 -0.88 -12.22
N SER A 39 15.89 -0.36 -13.44
CA SER A 39 16.66 -0.80 -14.62
C SER A 39 17.11 0.42 -15.42
N ASP A 40 18.38 0.48 -15.78
CA ASP A 40 18.99 1.57 -16.58
C ASP A 40 18.63 2.98 -16.05
N ASN A 41 18.72 3.17 -14.75
CA ASN A 41 18.35 4.41 -14.03
C ASN A 41 16.85 4.82 -14.19
N LYS A 42 16.00 3.91 -14.63
CA LYS A 42 14.54 4.12 -14.71
C LYS A 42 13.83 3.20 -13.73
N ILE A 43 12.80 3.71 -13.08
CA ILE A 43 11.90 2.91 -12.25
C ILE A 43 10.78 2.42 -13.16
N LEU A 44 10.78 1.12 -13.46
CA LEU A 44 9.82 0.47 -14.34
C LEU A 44 8.75 -0.26 -13.51
N VAL A 45 7.51 -0.27 -14.00
CA VAL A 45 6.38 -0.95 -13.34
C VAL A 45 6.12 -2.27 -14.02
N ALA A 46 6.41 -3.37 -13.33
CA ALA A 46 6.27 -4.73 -13.85
C ALA A 46 6.19 -5.76 -12.71
N HIS A 47 5.49 -6.87 -12.95
CA HIS A 47 5.46 -8.00 -12.01
C HIS A 47 6.69 -8.87 -12.14
N ASP A 48 7.08 -9.18 -13.36
CA ASP A 48 8.21 -10.05 -13.69
C ASP A 48 9.28 -9.32 -14.51
N LYS A 49 10.55 -9.75 -14.36
CA LYS A 49 11.67 -9.21 -15.16
C LYS A 49 11.49 -9.32 -16.68
N LYS A 50 10.81 -10.35 -17.14
CA LYS A 50 10.54 -10.56 -18.57
C LYS A 50 9.70 -9.43 -19.20
N GLU A 51 8.99 -8.66 -18.39
CA GLU A 51 8.12 -7.56 -18.84
C GLU A 51 8.87 -6.23 -18.99
N LEU A 52 10.10 -6.12 -18.45
CA LEU A 52 10.84 -4.85 -18.35
C LEU A 52 11.08 -4.17 -19.70
N ALA A 53 11.25 -4.94 -20.79
CA ALA A 53 11.50 -4.38 -22.11
C ALA A 53 10.35 -3.47 -22.64
N THR A 54 9.14 -3.70 -22.18
CA THR A 54 7.93 -2.94 -22.60
C THR A 54 7.22 -2.24 -21.44
N ALA A 55 7.75 -2.39 -20.21
CA ALA A 55 7.12 -1.85 -19.01
C ALA A 55 7.10 -0.32 -19.01
N PRO A 56 5.98 0.30 -18.61
CA PRO A 56 5.92 1.75 -18.40
C PRO A 56 6.79 2.15 -17.20
N THR A 57 7.20 3.40 -17.15
CA THR A 57 7.87 3.95 -15.97
C THR A 57 6.85 4.27 -14.86
N LEU A 58 7.29 4.19 -13.59
CA LEU A 58 6.49 4.66 -12.45
C LEU A 58 6.06 6.12 -12.63
N ASP A 59 6.96 6.94 -13.18
CA ASP A 59 6.67 8.36 -13.45
C ASP A 59 5.49 8.51 -14.41
N SER A 60 5.52 7.83 -15.56
CA SER A 60 4.47 7.96 -16.58
C SER A 60 3.14 7.36 -16.13
N LEU A 61 3.15 6.20 -15.43
CA LEU A 61 1.94 5.48 -15.11
C LEU A 61 1.23 6.03 -13.86
N TYR A 62 1.98 6.51 -12.86
CA TYR A 62 1.44 6.95 -11.58
C TYR A 62 1.79 8.39 -11.22
N LEU A 63 3.07 8.79 -11.23
CA LEU A 63 3.44 10.07 -10.61
C LEU A 63 2.90 11.26 -11.39
N GLN A 64 3.07 11.28 -12.71
CA GLN A 64 2.56 12.39 -13.55
C GLN A 64 1.03 12.49 -13.54
N PRO A 65 0.25 11.40 -13.65
CA PRO A 65 -1.20 11.45 -13.42
C PRO A 65 -1.59 11.99 -12.05
N ILE A 66 -0.93 11.53 -10.96
CA ILE A 66 -1.18 12.03 -9.61
C ILE A 66 -0.89 13.54 -9.53
N ILE A 67 0.25 14.01 -10.04
CA ILE A 67 0.63 15.43 -10.06
C ILE A 67 -0.41 16.27 -10.81
N LYS A 68 -0.91 15.78 -11.95
CA LYS A 68 -1.98 16.44 -12.71
C LYS A 68 -3.26 16.57 -11.89
N LEU A 69 -3.66 15.52 -11.16
CA LEU A 69 -4.84 15.57 -10.29
C LEU A 69 -4.65 16.56 -9.13
N PHE A 70 -3.47 16.60 -8.50
CA PHE A 70 -3.17 17.59 -7.46
C PHE A 70 -3.23 19.03 -7.96
N LYS A 71 -2.79 19.29 -9.19
CA LYS A 71 -2.96 20.60 -9.84
C LYS A 71 -4.43 20.91 -10.09
N LEU A 72 -5.18 19.97 -10.67
CA LEU A 72 -6.59 20.10 -10.98
C LEU A 72 -7.45 20.38 -9.73
N TYR A 73 -7.20 19.64 -8.66
CA TYR A 73 -7.96 19.72 -7.41
C TYR A 73 -7.30 20.61 -6.34
N LYS A 74 -6.38 21.49 -6.74
CA LYS A 74 -5.78 22.52 -5.87
C LYS A 74 -5.20 21.94 -4.58
N GLY A 75 -4.28 20.98 -4.73
CA GLY A 75 -3.52 20.38 -3.63
C GLY A 75 -4.15 19.14 -2.99
N ALA A 76 -5.08 18.47 -3.68
CA ALA A 76 -5.63 17.18 -3.28
C ALA A 76 -5.72 16.22 -4.47
N ILE A 77 -5.93 14.92 -4.22
CA ILE A 77 -6.05 13.91 -5.27
C ILE A 77 -7.43 13.91 -5.96
N SER A 78 -8.44 14.46 -5.32
CA SER A 78 -9.82 14.50 -5.81
C SER A 78 -10.60 15.70 -5.27
N THR A 79 -11.88 15.81 -5.62
CA THR A 79 -12.82 16.79 -5.05
C THR A 79 -13.08 16.54 -3.56
N ASP A 80 -13.02 15.27 -3.11
CA ASP A 80 -13.11 14.90 -1.70
C ASP A 80 -11.77 15.21 -1.01
N LYS A 81 -11.75 16.33 -0.27
CA LYS A 81 -10.53 16.82 0.40
C LYS A 81 -10.12 16.00 1.63
N ASN A 82 -10.97 15.09 2.08
CA ASN A 82 -10.67 14.16 3.18
C ASN A 82 -10.09 12.84 2.68
N TYR A 83 -10.14 12.59 1.37
CA TYR A 83 -9.58 11.39 0.76
C TYR A 83 -8.11 11.63 0.38
N ALA A 84 -7.19 10.89 1.02
CA ALA A 84 -5.76 10.93 0.77
C ALA A 84 -5.20 9.50 0.85
N PRO A 85 -5.19 8.74 -0.27
CA PRO A 85 -4.70 7.37 -0.30
C PRO A 85 -3.19 7.27 -0.13
N ALA A 86 -2.68 6.04 -0.05
CA ALA A 86 -1.27 5.74 -0.17
C ALA A 86 -0.97 5.07 -1.53
N LEU A 87 0.21 5.34 -2.08
CA LEU A 87 0.81 4.53 -3.15
C LEU A 87 1.79 3.56 -2.48
N MET A 88 1.46 2.28 -2.48
CA MET A 88 2.35 1.23 -2.03
C MET A 88 3.24 0.81 -3.20
N ILE A 89 4.53 0.89 -3.01
CA ILE A 89 5.55 0.58 -3.99
C ILE A 89 6.23 -0.70 -3.56
N ASP A 90 5.93 -1.79 -4.26
CA ASP A 90 6.51 -3.11 -4.02
C ASP A 90 7.79 -3.26 -4.83
N ILE A 91 8.92 -3.11 -4.15
CA ILE A 91 10.25 -3.20 -4.75
C ILE A 91 10.61 -4.67 -4.91
N LYS A 92 10.80 -5.11 -6.16
CA LYS A 92 11.09 -6.52 -6.45
C LYS A 92 12.55 -6.90 -6.15
N GLU A 93 13.48 -5.95 -6.29
CA GLU A 93 14.91 -6.19 -6.00
C GLU A 93 15.68 -4.88 -5.84
N ASN A 94 16.92 -4.97 -5.31
CA ASN A 94 17.85 -3.84 -5.16
C ASN A 94 17.26 -2.66 -4.35
N GLY A 95 16.64 -2.98 -3.21
CA GLY A 95 15.86 -2.05 -2.40
C GLY A 95 16.57 -0.72 -2.11
N GLU A 96 17.84 -0.75 -1.67
CA GLU A 96 18.57 0.47 -1.31
C GLU A 96 18.74 1.42 -2.50
N ALA A 97 19.18 0.89 -3.66
CA ALA A 97 19.35 1.69 -4.87
C ALA A 97 18.00 2.19 -5.41
N THR A 98 16.97 1.34 -5.36
CA THR A 98 15.63 1.67 -5.83
C THR A 98 14.98 2.74 -4.96
N ILE A 99 15.10 2.67 -3.64
CA ILE A 99 14.60 3.70 -2.72
C ILE A 99 15.34 5.03 -2.96
N ALA A 100 16.66 5.01 -3.15
CA ALA A 100 17.42 6.23 -3.46
C ALA A 100 16.96 6.88 -4.78
N ALA A 101 16.75 6.10 -5.83
CA ALA A 101 16.22 6.58 -7.11
C ALA A 101 14.81 7.15 -6.96
N LEU A 102 13.93 6.48 -6.18
CA LEU A 102 12.58 6.94 -5.89
C LEU A 102 12.58 8.27 -5.13
N ILE A 103 13.38 8.40 -4.09
CA ILE A 103 13.51 9.66 -3.31
C ILE A 103 13.94 10.81 -4.23
N LYS A 104 14.93 10.58 -5.11
CA LYS A 104 15.36 11.58 -6.09
C LYS A 104 14.22 12.00 -7.00
N LEU A 105 13.42 11.05 -7.49
CA LEU A 105 12.28 11.32 -8.37
C LEU A 105 11.17 12.11 -7.66
N LEU A 106 10.88 11.79 -6.38
CA LEU A 106 9.84 12.44 -5.59
C LEU A 106 10.23 13.82 -5.05
N SER A 107 11.53 14.12 -4.96
CA SER A 107 12.05 15.32 -4.28
C SER A 107 11.50 16.64 -4.84
N SER A 108 11.23 16.70 -6.16
CA SER A 108 10.66 17.85 -6.84
C SER A 108 9.14 18.03 -6.61
N TYR A 109 8.48 17.05 -5.99
CA TYR A 109 7.02 17.03 -5.85
C TYR A 109 6.55 16.83 -4.41
N ARG A 110 7.28 17.39 -3.44
CA ARG A 110 6.99 17.22 -2.01
C ARG A 110 5.57 17.64 -1.63
N SER A 111 5.01 18.68 -2.22
CA SER A 111 3.61 19.08 -1.97
C SER A 111 2.58 18.02 -2.37
N VAL A 112 2.97 17.03 -3.19
CA VAL A 112 2.12 15.93 -3.65
C VAL A 112 2.34 14.67 -2.82
N PHE A 113 3.57 14.42 -2.31
CA PHE A 113 3.95 13.15 -1.68
C PHE A 113 4.43 13.28 -0.24
N ASP A 114 4.46 14.49 0.34
CA ASP A 114 4.95 14.73 1.70
C ASP A 114 3.89 15.41 2.56
N ARG A 115 3.33 14.67 3.51
CA ARG A 115 2.29 15.16 4.43
C ARG A 115 2.79 16.22 5.42
N SER A 116 4.10 16.38 5.60
CA SER A 116 4.66 17.49 6.36
C SER A 116 4.55 18.83 5.63
N VAL A 117 4.52 18.76 4.28
CA VAL A 117 4.36 19.95 3.41
C VAL A 117 2.88 20.17 3.06
N ASN A 118 2.14 19.12 2.80
CA ASN A 118 0.71 19.17 2.47
C ASN A 118 -0.02 18.01 3.15
N LYS A 119 -0.85 18.28 4.14
CA LYS A 119 -1.59 17.24 4.89
C LYS A 119 -2.45 16.32 4.03
N LYS A 120 -2.79 16.74 2.80
CA LYS A 120 -3.58 15.98 1.82
C LYS A 120 -2.69 15.23 0.81
N ALA A 121 -1.37 15.29 0.98
CA ALA A 121 -0.43 14.58 0.11
C ALA A 121 -0.70 13.08 0.13
N LEU A 122 -0.51 12.45 -1.01
CA LEU A 122 -0.53 11.01 -1.16
C LEU A 122 0.68 10.42 -0.43
N GLN A 123 0.47 9.41 0.39
CA GLN A 123 1.53 8.78 1.17
C GLN A 123 2.29 7.74 0.35
N ILE A 124 3.61 7.69 0.48
CA ILE A 124 4.43 6.64 -0.11
C ILE A 124 4.70 5.56 0.93
N VAL A 125 4.43 4.30 0.58
CA VAL A 125 4.69 3.13 1.43
C VAL A 125 5.53 2.14 0.63
N ILE A 126 6.69 1.78 1.15
CA ILE A 126 7.58 0.80 0.53
C ILE A 126 7.27 -0.60 1.04
N SER A 127 7.11 -1.54 0.12
CA SER A 127 6.98 -2.98 0.35
C SER A 127 8.04 -3.75 -0.45
N GLY A 128 8.00 -5.10 -0.40
CA GLY A 128 8.96 -5.95 -1.10
C GLY A 128 10.36 -5.88 -0.48
N ASP A 129 11.38 -5.56 -1.25
CA ASP A 129 12.75 -5.30 -0.77
C ASP A 129 12.85 -3.91 -0.14
N ARG A 130 12.48 -3.84 1.16
CA ARG A 130 12.37 -2.61 1.96
C ARG A 130 13.67 -2.18 2.63
N THR A 131 14.77 -2.90 2.43
CA THR A 131 15.96 -2.84 3.27
C THR A 131 15.70 -3.26 4.73
N ILE A 132 16.72 -3.26 5.58
CA ILE A 132 16.56 -3.59 7.01
C ILE A 132 15.93 -2.42 7.77
N SER A 133 15.08 -2.72 8.75
CA SER A 133 14.30 -1.71 9.49
C SER A 133 15.16 -0.68 10.23
N SER A 134 16.36 -1.03 10.66
CA SER A 134 17.30 -0.10 11.30
C SER A 134 17.77 1.05 10.38
N LYS A 135 17.65 0.90 9.06
CA LYS A 135 17.96 1.97 8.09
C LYS A 135 16.78 2.90 7.82
N TRP A 136 15.56 2.55 8.19
CA TRP A 136 14.37 3.30 7.79
C TRP A 136 14.33 4.73 8.31
N SER A 137 14.87 4.99 9.49
CA SER A 137 14.95 6.33 10.06
C SER A 137 15.88 7.28 9.29
N SER A 138 16.81 6.76 8.49
CA SER A 138 17.73 7.56 7.66
C SER A 138 17.09 8.10 6.37
N TYR A 139 15.98 7.51 5.93
CA TYR A 139 15.23 8.00 4.77
C TYR A 139 14.35 9.21 5.13
N PRO A 140 13.96 10.05 4.15
CA PRO A 140 13.03 11.17 4.38
C PRO A 140 11.75 10.72 5.08
N ALA A 141 11.22 11.53 6.00
CA ALA A 141 10.08 11.17 6.86
C ALA A 141 8.79 10.83 6.09
N TYR A 142 8.66 11.28 4.86
CA TYR A 142 7.51 10.97 4.01
C TYR A 142 7.55 9.58 3.35
N ILE A 143 8.68 8.86 3.45
CA ILE A 143 8.78 7.45 3.04
C ILE A 143 8.41 6.58 4.22
N LEU A 144 7.31 5.86 4.14
CA LEU A 144 6.90 4.86 5.11
C LEU A 144 7.09 3.44 4.57
N PHE A 145 6.88 2.47 5.43
CA PHE A 145 7.16 1.06 5.12
C PHE A 145 5.97 0.17 5.50
N ASP A 146 5.79 -0.89 4.72
CA ASP A 146 4.92 -2.01 5.01
C ASP A 146 5.67 -2.99 5.93
N GLY A 147 5.33 -3.03 7.23
CA GLY A 147 5.98 -3.88 8.22
C GLY A 147 5.59 -5.35 8.12
N ARG A 148 6.26 -6.20 8.91
CA ARG A 148 5.94 -7.64 9.03
C ARG A 148 5.75 -8.01 10.51
N PRO A 149 4.81 -8.87 10.86
CA PRO A 149 4.49 -9.18 12.26
C PRO A 149 5.58 -9.99 12.98
N TYR A 150 6.49 -10.60 12.24
CA TYR A 150 7.60 -11.39 12.79
C TYR A 150 8.91 -10.62 12.93
N GLU A 151 8.97 -9.38 12.45
CA GLU A 151 10.14 -8.51 12.59
C GLU A 151 10.10 -7.77 13.93
N ASN A 152 11.28 -7.48 14.47
CA ASN A 152 11.44 -6.64 15.65
C ASN A 152 11.73 -5.20 15.22
N TYR A 153 11.03 -4.25 15.81
CA TYR A 153 11.15 -2.84 15.51
C TYR A 153 11.51 -2.05 16.77
N ASP A 154 12.52 -1.22 16.69
CA ASP A 154 12.72 -0.17 17.67
C ASP A 154 11.68 0.95 17.51
N SER A 155 11.69 1.92 18.42
CA SER A 155 10.73 3.02 18.41
C SER A 155 10.81 3.89 17.15
N LEU A 156 11.99 4.05 16.55
CA LEU A 156 12.19 4.84 15.34
C LEU A 156 11.66 4.10 14.11
N ALA A 157 11.96 2.82 13.98
CA ALA A 157 11.44 1.99 12.91
C ALA A 157 9.92 1.85 12.99
N LEU A 158 9.36 1.69 14.21
CA LEU A 158 7.92 1.58 14.42
C LEU A 158 7.17 2.84 13.95
N GLN A 159 7.74 4.03 14.13
CA GLN A 159 7.17 5.29 13.61
C GLN A 159 7.15 5.35 12.09
N ARG A 160 8.01 4.58 11.41
CA ARG A 160 8.11 4.52 9.95
C ARG A 160 7.17 3.48 9.32
N ILE A 161 6.47 2.69 10.12
CA ILE A 161 5.52 1.68 9.65
C ILE A 161 4.16 2.33 9.37
N ALA A 162 3.67 2.20 8.14
CA ALA A 162 2.34 2.62 7.73
C ALA A 162 1.27 1.63 8.20
N PHE A 163 1.50 0.36 7.96
CA PHE A 163 0.68 -0.79 8.36
C PHE A 163 1.54 -2.05 8.37
N ILE A 164 1.03 -3.14 8.90
CA ILE A 164 1.68 -4.46 8.95
C ILE A 164 0.98 -5.39 7.97
N SER A 165 1.76 -6.12 7.18
CA SER A 165 1.22 -7.12 6.25
C SER A 165 1.83 -8.49 6.46
N ASP A 166 1.04 -9.56 6.20
CA ASP A 166 1.55 -10.93 6.11
C ASP A 166 0.75 -11.76 5.10
N SER A 167 1.27 -12.95 4.77
CA SER A 167 0.57 -13.90 3.94
C SER A 167 -0.49 -14.66 4.73
N TYR A 168 -1.73 -14.61 4.24
CA TYR A 168 -2.84 -15.38 4.80
C TYR A 168 -2.57 -16.89 4.79
N THR A 169 -1.86 -17.38 3.76
CA THR A 169 -1.55 -18.81 3.60
C THR A 169 -0.71 -19.39 4.73
N LYS A 170 0.02 -18.56 5.49
CA LYS A 170 0.78 -19.01 6.66
C LYS A 170 -0.11 -19.52 7.80
N TYR A 171 -1.36 -19.09 7.84
CA TYR A 171 -2.29 -19.30 8.96
C TYR A 171 -3.39 -20.32 8.67
N VAL A 172 -3.77 -20.52 7.41
CA VAL A 172 -4.97 -21.31 7.05
C VAL A 172 -4.78 -22.81 7.02
N ASN A 173 -3.55 -23.31 7.07
CA ASN A 173 -3.25 -24.72 7.01
C ASN A 173 -3.08 -25.40 8.39
N SER A 174 -3.38 -24.68 9.48
CA SER A 174 -3.30 -25.21 10.84
C SER A 174 -4.69 -25.53 11.41
N GLN A 175 -4.76 -26.51 12.32
CA GLN A 175 -6.01 -26.85 13.03
C GLN A 175 -6.54 -25.66 13.87
N ASP A 176 -5.65 -24.74 14.27
CA ASP A 176 -5.96 -23.54 15.07
C ASP A 176 -5.91 -22.23 14.26
N SER A 177 -6.20 -22.28 12.96
CA SER A 177 -6.08 -21.14 12.05
C SER A 177 -6.80 -19.87 12.55
N THR A 178 -8.00 -20.03 13.09
CA THR A 178 -8.80 -18.89 13.61
C THR A 178 -8.15 -18.25 14.84
N THR A 179 -7.60 -19.03 15.75
CA THR A 179 -6.89 -18.52 16.94
C THR A 179 -5.64 -17.79 16.54
N GLN A 180 -4.81 -18.37 15.66
CA GLN A 180 -3.59 -17.75 15.19
C GLN A 180 -3.85 -16.41 14.47
N LEU A 181 -4.92 -16.32 13.68
CA LEU A 181 -5.30 -15.06 13.01
C LEU A 181 -5.79 -14.01 14.01
N LYS A 182 -6.55 -14.39 15.03
CA LYS A 182 -6.96 -13.47 16.11
C LYS A 182 -5.77 -12.96 16.91
N ASP A 183 -4.82 -13.83 17.25
CA ASP A 183 -3.59 -13.46 17.95
C ASP A 183 -2.75 -12.50 17.12
N LEU A 184 -2.66 -12.73 15.78
CA LEU A 184 -2.00 -11.82 14.87
C LEU A 184 -2.67 -10.44 14.86
N VAL A 185 -4.00 -10.38 14.76
CA VAL A 185 -4.76 -9.12 14.83
C VAL A 185 -4.47 -8.39 16.14
N GLN A 186 -4.56 -9.08 17.28
CA GLN A 186 -4.28 -8.48 18.58
C GLN A 186 -2.85 -7.96 18.70
N LYS A 187 -1.87 -8.74 18.21
CA LYS A 187 -0.46 -8.33 18.19
C LYS A 187 -0.28 -7.05 17.39
N VAL A 188 -0.82 -6.97 16.18
CA VAL A 188 -0.67 -5.81 15.28
C VAL A 188 -1.40 -4.59 15.85
N HIS A 189 -2.61 -4.77 16.38
CA HIS A 189 -3.37 -3.69 17.04
C HIS A 189 -2.66 -3.21 18.31
N GLY A 190 -2.02 -4.11 19.06
CA GLY A 190 -1.18 -3.75 20.21
C GLY A 190 0.03 -2.88 19.85
N MET A 191 0.50 -2.94 18.60
CA MET A 191 1.52 -2.04 18.05
C MET A 191 0.93 -0.70 17.57
N GLY A 192 -0.37 -0.48 17.66
CA GLY A 192 -1.07 0.69 17.12
C GLY A 192 -1.09 0.72 15.59
N LYS A 193 -1.03 -0.45 14.92
CA LYS A 193 -0.98 -0.55 13.46
C LYS A 193 -2.20 -1.28 12.91
N LEU A 194 -2.48 -1.03 11.61
CA LEU A 194 -3.48 -1.75 10.83
C LEU A 194 -2.87 -3.04 10.26
N LEU A 195 -3.68 -4.09 10.15
CA LEU A 195 -3.30 -5.36 9.54
C LEU A 195 -3.84 -5.49 8.12
N ARG A 196 -2.97 -5.83 7.16
CA ARG A 196 -3.29 -6.30 5.82
C ARG A 196 -2.89 -7.77 5.67
N LEU A 197 -3.76 -8.59 5.10
CA LEU A 197 -3.41 -9.95 4.68
C LEU A 197 -3.50 -10.07 3.15
N TRP A 198 -2.43 -10.57 2.53
CA TRP A 198 -2.37 -10.90 1.11
C TRP A 198 -2.47 -12.42 0.89
N ALA A 199 -2.59 -12.85 -0.37
CA ALA A 199 -2.86 -14.24 -0.76
C ALA A 199 -4.16 -14.81 -0.14
N THR A 200 -5.18 -13.97 -0.02
CA THR A 200 -6.53 -14.34 0.36
C THR A 200 -7.38 -14.67 -0.87
N ASN A 201 -8.41 -15.47 -0.72
CA ASN A 201 -9.41 -15.60 -1.78
C ASN A 201 -10.13 -14.25 -1.96
N ASP A 202 -10.42 -13.92 -3.21
CA ASP A 202 -10.98 -12.61 -3.57
C ASP A 202 -12.47 -12.74 -3.92
N ASP A 203 -13.28 -12.97 -2.88
CA ASP A 203 -14.73 -13.17 -2.94
C ASP A 203 -15.44 -12.65 -1.68
N PRO A 204 -16.77 -12.43 -1.74
CA PRO A 204 -17.54 -11.88 -0.61
C PRO A 204 -17.46 -12.71 0.68
N GLN A 205 -17.34 -14.03 0.59
CA GLN A 205 -17.24 -14.89 1.77
C GLN A 205 -15.90 -14.65 2.50
N SER A 206 -14.82 -14.58 1.76
CA SER A 206 -13.49 -14.30 2.29
C SER A 206 -13.40 -12.89 2.87
N TRP A 207 -13.95 -11.88 2.19
CA TRP A 207 -13.99 -10.50 2.72
C TRP A 207 -14.76 -10.42 4.04
N LYS A 208 -15.90 -11.13 4.15
CA LYS A 208 -16.69 -11.23 5.39
C LYS A 208 -15.88 -11.89 6.51
N GLN A 209 -15.21 -12.99 6.21
CA GLN A 209 -14.38 -13.72 7.19
C GLN A 209 -13.23 -12.85 7.70
N LEU A 210 -12.50 -12.17 6.82
CA LEU A 210 -11.42 -11.26 7.19
C LEU A 210 -11.93 -10.11 8.06
N GLN A 211 -13.10 -9.54 7.72
CA GLN A 211 -13.74 -8.51 8.53
C GLN A 211 -14.09 -9.01 9.93
N GLN A 212 -14.68 -10.21 10.04
CA GLN A 212 -15.07 -10.81 11.33
C GLN A 212 -13.85 -11.13 12.21
N LEU A 213 -12.72 -11.46 11.59
CA LEU A 213 -11.44 -11.68 12.29
C LEU A 213 -10.78 -10.37 12.77
N GLY A 214 -11.23 -9.21 12.30
CA GLY A 214 -10.65 -7.91 12.66
C GLY A 214 -9.52 -7.45 11.74
N VAL A 215 -9.34 -8.07 10.57
CA VAL A 215 -8.39 -7.58 9.55
C VAL A 215 -8.87 -6.22 9.04
N ASP A 216 -7.96 -5.23 9.01
CA ASP A 216 -8.32 -3.84 8.72
C ASP A 216 -8.34 -3.53 7.23
N ILE A 217 -7.33 -4.00 6.49
CA ILE A 217 -7.12 -3.69 5.08
C ILE A 217 -7.39 -4.94 4.25
N ILE A 218 -8.41 -4.89 3.41
CA ILE A 218 -8.79 -5.99 2.51
C ILE A 218 -8.00 -5.88 1.21
N ASN A 219 -7.18 -6.88 0.93
CA ASN A 219 -6.41 -7.02 -0.30
C ASN A 219 -7.30 -7.60 -1.38
N THR A 220 -7.43 -6.93 -2.54
CA THR A 220 -8.34 -7.37 -3.60
C THR A 220 -7.88 -6.94 -4.99
N ASP A 221 -8.11 -7.82 -5.96
CA ASP A 221 -8.04 -7.54 -7.38
C ASP A 221 -9.37 -6.97 -7.93
N LYS A 222 -10.45 -7.10 -7.14
CA LYS A 222 -11.84 -6.76 -7.52
C LYS A 222 -12.33 -5.54 -6.74
N VAL A 223 -11.61 -4.41 -6.89
CA VAL A 223 -11.86 -3.19 -6.11
C VAL A 223 -13.32 -2.73 -6.16
N ALA A 224 -13.96 -2.78 -7.34
CA ALA A 224 -15.34 -2.34 -7.53
C ALA A 224 -16.33 -3.21 -6.76
N GLU A 225 -16.20 -4.53 -6.87
CA GLU A 225 -17.06 -5.50 -6.19
C GLU A 225 -16.85 -5.46 -4.68
N CYS A 226 -15.58 -5.38 -4.24
CA CYS A 226 -15.22 -5.30 -2.84
C CYS A 226 -15.80 -4.02 -2.20
N ARG A 227 -15.68 -2.87 -2.85
CA ARG A 227 -16.28 -1.62 -2.39
C ARG A 227 -17.80 -1.74 -2.28
N LYS A 228 -18.45 -2.23 -3.33
CA LYS A 228 -19.90 -2.44 -3.32
C LYS A 228 -20.36 -3.36 -2.18
N TYR A 229 -19.60 -4.40 -1.88
CA TYR A 229 -19.88 -5.32 -0.78
C TYR A 229 -19.88 -4.61 0.60
N PHE A 230 -18.93 -3.70 0.83
CA PHE A 230 -18.80 -3.01 2.12
C PHE A 230 -19.66 -1.74 2.25
N ASP A 231 -20.20 -1.22 1.16
CA ASP A 231 -21.08 -0.03 1.17
C ASP A 231 -22.56 -0.41 1.38
N HIS A 232 -22.88 -1.73 1.39
CA HIS A 232 -24.20 -2.30 1.71
C HIS A 232 -24.18 -2.96 3.08
#